data_00eddcb3cc83394511a70b740a41b60a
#
_entry.id   00eddcb3cc83394511a70b740a41b60a
#
_cell.length_a   1.000
_cell.length_b   1.000
_cell.length_c   1.000
_cell.angle_alpha   90.00
_cell.angle_beta   90.00
_cell.angle_gamma   90.00
#
_symmetry.space_group_name_H-M   'P 1'
#
loop_
_entity.id
_entity.type
_entity.pdbx_description
1 polymer ?
#
loop_
_entity_poly.entity_id
_entity_poly.type
_entity_poly.pdbx_seq_one_letter_code
_entity_poly.pdbx_strand_id
1 'polypeptide(L)'
;MAQTLDEMLRTHVARFTDRRADWDAFADARVEGFKRAQHRFIGSGASGKVDAAVIPAQHFTLSVMFVPPGQGNASHTHEVEEVFFILEGKVSVFIEDGAGHRAETVLGRWDCVSCPANVVHGFTNVGLEPAYLQVMLGKAKPDLMTYADGDLQARRDEHLRAAGSRG
;
A
#
# COMPACT_ATOMS: atom_id res chain seq x y z
N MET A 1 -1.77 -34.08 9.98
CA MET A 1 -0.71 -34.00 11.03
C MET A 1 -0.61 -32.54 11.46
N ALA A 2 -0.43 -32.28 12.75
CA ALA A 2 -0.22 -30.91 13.24
C ALA A 2 1.14 -30.40 12.73
N GLN A 3 1.19 -29.12 12.35
CA GLN A 3 2.41 -28.43 11.94
C GLN A 3 3.39 -28.36 13.11
N THR A 4 4.67 -28.62 12.89
CA THR A 4 5.70 -28.45 13.92
C THR A 4 5.98 -26.97 14.19
N LEU A 5 6.56 -26.62 15.35
CA LEU A 5 6.93 -25.25 15.68
C LEU A 5 7.94 -24.66 14.66
N ASP A 6 8.90 -25.46 14.20
CA ASP A 6 9.87 -25.04 13.19
C ASP A 6 9.23 -24.76 11.83
N GLU A 7 8.25 -25.59 11.44
CA GLU A 7 7.46 -25.33 10.22
C GLU A 7 6.63 -24.05 10.36
N MET A 8 6.03 -23.84 11.55
CA MET A 8 5.28 -22.62 11.84
C MET A 8 6.17 -21.39 11.76
N LEU A 9 7.35 -21.40 12.35
CA LEU A 9 8.32 -20.30 12.25
C LEU A 9 8.72 -20.03 10.78
N ARG A 10 9.03 -21.06 10.00
CA ARG A 10 9.38 -20.89 8.58
C ARG A 10 8.29 -20.23 7.76
N THR A 11 7.04 -20.50 8.07
CA THR A 11 5.88 -19.96 7.32
C THR A 11 5.39 -18.61 7.85
N HIS A 12 5.81 -18.21 9.07
CA HIS A 12 5.33 -16.98 9.72
C HIS A 12 6.42 -15.93 9.96
N VAL A 13 7.62 -16.15 9.40
CA VAL A 13 8.70 -15.16 9.42
C VAL A 13 8.96 -14.67 8.00
N ALA A 14 8.92 -13.36 7.81
CA ALA A 14 9.28 -12.69 6.56
C ALA A 14 10.42 -11.71 6.82
N ARG A 15 11.48 -11.75 6.01
CA ARG A 15 12.64 -10.86 6.11
C ARG A 15 12.63 -9.86 4.96
N PHE A 16 13.02 -8.63 5.22
CA PHE A 16 13.10 -7.59 4.19
C PHE A 16 14.05 -7.98 3.06
N THR A 17 15.18 -8.60 3.38
CA THR A 17 16.17 -9.07 2.40
C THR A 17 15.62 -10.06 1.39
N ASP A 18 14.54 -10.75 1.72
CA ASP A 18 13.89 -11.74 0.86
C ASP A 18 12.72 -11.15 0.06
N ARG A 19 12.42 -9.86 0.28
CA ARG A 19 11.32 -9.17 -0.41
C ARG A 19 11.81 -8.54 -1.71
N ARG A 20 11.01 -8.70 -2.75
CA ARG A 20 11.26 -8.01 -4.02
C ARG A 20 10.50 -6.71 -4.06
N ALA A 21 11.18 -5.65 -4.48
CA ALA A 21 10.55 -4.36 -4.74
C ALA A 21 9.61 -4.47 -5.96
N ASP A 22 8.31 -4.31 -5.75
CA ASP A 22 7.33 -4.28 -6.83
C ASP A 22 7.00 -2.83 -7.19
N TRP A 23 7.64 -2.32 -8.23
CA TRP A 23 7.45 -0.96 -8.76
C TRP A 23 6.16 -0.81 -9.58
N ASP A 24 5.52 -1.91 -9.94
CA ASP A 24 4.29 -1.98 -10.72
C ASP A 24 3.10 -2.50 -9.88
N ALA A 25 3.19 -2.35 -8.55
CA ALA A 25 2.15 -2.86 -7.65
C ALA A 25 0.79 -2.18 -7.88
N PHE A 26 0.78 -0.93 -8.33
CA PHE A 26 -0.41 -0.10 -8.43
C PHE A 26 -0.51 0.58 -9.78
N ALA A 27 -1.73 0.89 -10.23
CA ALA A 27 -1.97 1.53 -11.53
C ALA A 27 -1.35 2.94 -11.64
N ASP A 28 -1.32 3.68 -10.53
CA ASP A 28 -0.72 5.01 -10.46
C ASP A 28 0.81 5.01 -10.38
N ALA A 29 1.44 3.89 -9.99
CA ALA A 29 2.90 3.84 -9.82
C ALA A 29 3.72 4.10 -11.11
N ARG A 30 3.06 4.08 -12.28
CA ARG A 30 3.65 4.43 -13.58
C ARG A 30 3.46 5.89 -13.97
N VAL A 31 2.72 6.65 -13.19
CA VAL A 31 2.49 8.08 -13.42
C VAL A 31 3.56 8.87 -12.68
N GLU A 32 4.03 9.95 -13.31
CA GLU A 32 4.99 10.86 -12.69
C GLU A 32 4.42 11.46 -11.41
N GLY A 33 5.23 11.51 -10.36
CA GLY A 33 4.80 11.94 -9.03
C GLY A 33 4.29 10.81 -8.13
N PHE A 34 4.02 9.61 -8.66
CA PHE A 34 3.45 8.50 -7.88
C PHE A 34 4.32 7.24 -7.87
N LYS A 35 5.59 7.35 -8.23
CA LYS A 35 6.56 6.25 -8.23
C LYS A 35 6.83 5.77 -6.81
N ARG A 36 6.56 4.49 -6.56
CA ARG A 36 6.88 3.83 -5.30
C ARG A 36 6.98 2.32 -5.48
N ALA A 37 7.74 1.66 -4.62
CA ALA A 37 7.85 0.21 -4.63
C ALA A 37 7.17 -0.40 -3.41
N GLN A 38 6.40 -1.47 -3.61
CA GLN A 38 5.81 -2.26 -2.54
C GLN A 38 6.68 -3.47 -2.21
N HIS A 39 6.97 -3.68 -0.93
CA HIS A 39 7.56 -4.88 -0.38
C HIS A 39 6.50 -5.57 0.48
N ARG A 40 5.95 -6.69 0.02
CA ARG A 40 4.85 -7.41 0.69
C ARG A 40 5.39 -8.34 1.77
N PHE A 41 4.77 -8.33 2.95
CA PHE A 41 5.10 -9.18 4.10
C PHE A 41 3.95 -10.13 4.47
N ILE A 42 2.74 -9.59 4.63
CA ILE A 42 1.53 -10.35 4.98
C ILE A 42 0.46 -10.04 3.94
N GLY A 43 0.02 -11.04 3.21
CA GLY A 43 -0.97 -10.89 2.16
C GLY A 43 -0.52 -10.01 0.98
N SER A 44 -1.42 -9.76 0.06
CA SER A 44 -1.14 -9.01 -1.19
C SER A 44 -1.30 -7.49 -1.05
N GLY A 45 -1.91 -7.00 0.01
CA GLY A 45 -2.33 -5.61 0.11
C GLY A 45 -3.35 -5.26 -0.98
N ALA A 46 -3.54 -3.97 -1.24
CA ALA A 46 -4.44 -3.47 -2.28
C ALA A 46 -3.92 -3.67 -3.73
N SER A 47 -2.78 -4.32 -3.92
CA SER A 47 -2.28 -4.66 -5.26
C SER A 47 -3.01 -5.84 -5.90
N GLY A 48 -3.67 -6.69 -5.09
CA GLY A 48 -4.32 -7.92 -5.56
C GLY A 48 -3.38 -8.99 -6.13
N LYS A 49 -2.07 -8.73 -6.18
CA LYS A 49 -1.09 -9.66 -6.76
C LYS A 49 -0.81 -10.83 -5.83
N VAL A 50 -0.86 -12.03 -6.39
CA VAL A 50 -0.48 -13.25 -5.65
C VAL A 50 1.05 -13.31 -5.51
N ASP A 51 1.51 -13.55 -4.29
CA ASP A 51 2.92 -13.75 -3.97
C ASP A 51 3.03 -14.90 -2.96
N ALA A 52 3.56 -16.04 -3.42
CA ALA A 52 3.69 -17.24 -2.59
C ALA A 52 4.74 -17.10 -1.47
N ALA A 53 5.57 -16.06 -1.51
CA ALA A 53 6.62 -15.82 -0.52
C ALA A 53 6.15 -14.97 0.68
N VAL A 54 4.91 -14.46 0.67
CA VAL A 54 4.35 -13.70 1.78
C VAL A 54 3.71 -14.60 2.82
N ILE A 55 3.65 -14.13 4.05
CA ILE A 55 2.87 -14.78 5.11
C ILE A 55 1.38 -14.68 4.73
N PRO A 56 0.61 -15.77 4.77
CA PRO A 56 -0.82 -15.73 4.49
C PRO A 56 -1.55 -14.79 5.47
N ALA A 57 -2.30 -13.84 4.94
CA ALA A 57 -3.07 -12.93 5.76
C ALA A 57 -4.28 -13.63 6.39
N GLN A 58 -4.55 -13.35 7.68
CA GLN A 58 -5.74 -13.82 8.40
C GLN A 58 -6.76 -12.69 8.60
N HIS A 59 -6.31 -11.51 9.03
CA HIS A 59 -7.18 -10.38 9.40
C HIS A 59 -6.75 -9.05 8.79
N PHE A 60 -5.49 -8.89 8.43
CA PHE A 60 -4.93 -7.66 7.87
C PHE A 60 -3.84 -8.01 6.87
N THR A 61 -3.47 -7.05 6.05
CA THR A 61 -2.27 -7.13 5.21
C THR A 61 -1.21 -6.16 5.70
N LEU A 62 0.06 -6.48 5.44
CA LEU A 62 1.19 -5.63 5.81
C LEU A 62 2.21 -5.59 4.68
N SER A 63 2.57 -4.38 4.30
CA SER A 63 3.65 -4.12 3.37
C SER A 63 4.53 -2.95 3.84
N VAL A 64 5.71 -2.81 3.24
CA VAL A 64 6.54 -1.62 3.37
C VAL A 64 6.64 -0.97 2.00
N MET A 65 6.33 0.33 1.93
CA MET A 65 6.51 1.14 0.75
C MET A 65 7.88 1.85 0.80
N PHE A 66 8.62 1.75 -0.28
CA PHE A 66 9.76 2.61 -0.57
C PHE A 66 9.29 3.74 -1.47
N VAL A 67 9.50 4.98 -1.06
CA VAL A 67 9.00 6.18 -1.74
C VAL A 67 10.14 7.14 -1.98
N PRO A 68 10.60 7.33 -3.24
CA PRO A 68 11.63 8.32 -3.55
C PRO A 68 11.19 9.76 -3.21
N PRO A 69 12.13 10.72 -3.07
CA PRO A 69 11.81 12.13 -2.87
C PRO A 69 10.84 12.68 -3.93
N GLY A 70 9.86 13.46 -3.52
CA GLY A 70 8.85 14.06 -4.39
C GLY A 70 7.82 13.09 -4.96
N GLN A 71 7.90 11.81 -4.62
CA GLN A 71 6.94 10.79 -5.07
C GLN A 71 5.93 10.46 -3.98
N GLY A 72 4.80 9.88 -4.37
CA GLY A 72 3.73 9.53 -3.44
C GLY A 72 2.74 8.54 -4.02
N ASN A 73 1.47 8.77 -3.77
CA ASN A 73 0.36 8.06 -4.40
C ASN A 73 -0.75 9.04 -4.82
N ALA A 74 -1.57 8.63 -5.77
CA ALA A 74 -2.75 9.37 -6.15
C ALA A 74 -3.83 9.31 -5.05
N SER A 75 -4.71 10.30 -5.00
CA SER A 75 -5.90 10.32 -4.13
C SER A 75 -6.75 9.07 -4.38
N HIS A 76 -7.02 8.31 -3.32
CA HIS A 76 -7.73 7.03 -3.41
C HIS A 76 -8.49 6.72 -2.12
N THR A 77 -9.33 5.69 -2.19
CA THR A 77 -10.06 5.14 -1.03
C THR A 77 -9.88 3.63 -0.95
N HIS A 78 -10.11 3.11 0.25
CA HIS A 78 -10.29 1.68 0.54
C HIS A 78 -11.62 1.47 1.29
N GLU A 79 -12.21 0.29 1.13
CA GLU A 79 -13.39 -0.14 1.89
C GLU A 79 -13.08 -0.46 3.35
N VAL A 80 -11.81 -0.45 3.72
CA VAL A 80 -11.28 -0.71 5.06
C VAL A 80 -10.36 0.40 5.50
N GLU A 81 -10.07 0.45 6.79
CA GLU A 81 -9.05 1.32 7.36
C GLU A 81 -7.66 1.02 6.76
N GLU A 82 -6.93 2.06 6.39
CA GLU A 82 -5.52 1.99 6.00
C GLU A 82 -4.65 2.78 6.99
N VAL A 83 -3.56 2.17 7.40
CA VAL A 83 -2.60 2.80 8.32
C VAL A 83 -1.28 3.02 7.63
N PHE A 84 -0.75 4.25 7.73
CA PHE A 84 0.63 4.59 7.39
C PHE A 84 1.43 4.85 8.66
N PHE A 85 2.44 4.02 8.91
CA PHE A 85 3.40 4.22 9.98
C PHE A 85 4.75 4.56 9.37
N ILE A 86 5.30 5.73 9.70
CA ILE A 86 6.53 6.24 9.08
C ILE A 86 7.73 5.58 9.76
N LEU A 87 8.43 4.72 9.02
CA LEU A 87 9.66 4.08 9.49
C LEU A 87 10.87 4.99 9.31
N GLU A 88 10.90 5.74 8.18
CA GLU A 88 11.99 6.64 7.83
C GLU A 88 11.52 7.72 6.85
N GLY A 89 12.14 8.89 6.90
CA GLY A 89 11.87 10.02 6.00
C GLY A 89 10.84 11.01 6.55
N LYS A 90 10.32 11.86 5.66
CA LYS A 90 9.28 12.86 5.94
C LYS A 90 8.19 12.76 4.88
N VAL A 91 6.97 12.57 5.31
CA VAL A 91 5.83 12.31 4.43
C VAL A 91 4.72 13.30 4.75
N SER A 92 4.27 14.08 3.77
CA SER A 92 3.00 14.77 3.88
C SER A 92 1.88 13.77 3.62
N VAL A 93 0.90 13.73 4.50
CA VAL A 93 -0.32 12.93 4.36
C VAL A 93 -1.52 13.83 4.31
N PHE A 94 -2.53 13.47 3.54
CA PHE A 94 -3.76 14.23 3.42
C PHE A 94 -4.99 13.33 3.49
N ILE A 95 -6.10 13.95 3.90
CA ILE A 95 -7.45 13.40 3.78
C ILE A 95 -8.33 14.43 3.07
N GLU A 96 -9.29 13.96 2.27
CA GLU A 96 -10.23 14.80 1.54
C GLU A 96 -11.67 14.40 1.88
N ASP A 97 -12.55 15.39 1.93
CA ASP A 97 -13.99 15.15 2.00
C ASP A 97 -14.63 15.08 0.60
N GLY A 98 -15.90 14.69 0.54
CA GLY A 98 -16.65 14.62 -0.72
C GLY A 98 -16.93 15.98 -1.38
N ALA A 99 -16.61 17.11 -0.73
CA ALA A 99 -16.76 18.46 -1.23
C ALA A 99 -15.43 19.03 -1.79
N GLY A 100 -14.35 18.28 -1.75
CA GLY A 100 -13.04 18.67 -2.26
C GLY A 100 -12.20 19.48 -1.26
N HIS A 101 -12.59 19.58 0.01
CA HIS A 101 -11.73 20.15 1.03
C HIS A 101 -10.67 19.13 1.44
N ARG A 102 -9.43 19.62 1.57
CA ARG A 102 -8.28 18.81 1.96
C ARG A 102 -7.70 19.31 3.28
N ALA A 103 -7.45 18.39 4.19
CA ALA A 103 -6.61 18.61 5.35
C ALA A 103 -5.29 17.84 5.18
N GLU A 104 -4.17 18.46 5.54
CA GLU A 104 -2.84 17.92 5.32
C GLU A 104 -1.94 18.15 6.52
N THR A 105 -1.04 17.20 6.79
CA THR A 105 -0.01 17.33 7.82
C THR A 105 1.26 16.59 7.41
N VAL A 106 2.40 16.99 7.97
CA VAL A 106 3.68 16.32 7.75
C VAL A 106 4.00 15.40 8.92
N LEU A 107 4.27 14.15 8.60
CA LEU A 107 4.68 13.11 9.52
C LEU A 107 6.17 12.79 9.33
N GLY A 108 6.85 12.51 10.44
CA GLY A 108 8.22 12.07 10.47
C GLY A 108 8.35 10.65 11.03
N ARG A 109 9.58 10.23 11.25
CA ARG A 109 9.88 8.89 11.79
C ARG A 109 9.15 8.63 13.10
N TRP A 110 8.46 7.49 13.19
CA TRP A 110 7.64 6.97 14.29
C TRP A 110 6.26 7.63 14.44
N ASP A 111 5.90 8.55 13.53
CA ASP A 111 4.53 9.06 13.47
C ASP A 111 3.62 8.09 12.70
N CYS A 112 2.33 8.19 12.96
CA CYS A 112 1.32 7.31 12.38
C CYS A 112 0.07 8.12 11.99
N VAL A 113 -0.55 7.72 10.89
CA VAL A 113 -1.90 8.13 10.52
C VAL A 113 -2.75 6.90 10.24
N SER A 114 -3.98 6.92 10.71
CA SER A 114 -5.04 5.98 10.33
C SER A 114 -6.04 6.71 9.43
N CYS A 115 -6.19 6.22 8.21
CA CYS A 115 -7.15 6.70 7.22
C CYS A 115 -8.43 5.86 7.36
N PRO A 116 -9.57 6.46 7.76
CA PRO A 116 -10.81 5.71 7.90
C PRO A 116 -11.28 5.12 6.56
N ALA A 117 -12.03 4.03 6.65
CA ALA A 117 -12.65 3.41 5.47
C ALA A 117 -13.47 4.43 4.67
N ASN A 118 -13.36 4.37 3.34
CA ASN A 118 -14.08 5.21 2.38
C ASN A 118 -13.76 6.72 2.43
N VAL A 119 -12.74 7.14 3.18
CA VAL A 119 -12.23 8.52 3.15
C VAL A 119 -11.14 8.62 2.09
N VAL A 120 -11.20 9.63 1.21
CA VAL A 120 -10.16 9.90 0.23
C VAL A 120 -8.89 10.36 0.94
N HIS A 121 -7.77 9.75 0.63
CA HIS A 121 -6.49 10.05 1.24
C HIS A 121 -5.31 9.76 0.31
N GLY A 122 -4.13 10.15 0.77
CA GLY A 122 -2.88 9.89 0.08
C GLY A 122 -1.70 10.50 0.82
N PHE A 123 -0.52 10.34 0.22
CA PHE A 123 0.73 10.87 0.78
C PHE A 123 1.73 11.28 -0.31
N THR A 124 2.69 12.10 0.09
CA THR A 124 3.85 12.47 -0.73
C THR A 124 5.10 12.54 0.14
N ASN A 125 6.21 11.97 -0.30
CA ASN A 125 7.50 12.16 0.34
C ASN A 125 7.99 13.59 0.10
N VAL A 126 7.98 14.40 1.15
CA VAL A 126 8.41 15.81 1.13
C VAL A 126 9.83 15.99 1.66
N GLY A 127 10.53 14.89 1.98
CA GLY A 127 11.92 14.89 2.36
C GLY A 127 12.86 14.90 1.15
N LEU A 128 14.15 15.07 1.43
CA LEU A 128 15.22 15.00 0.41
C LEU A 128 15.77 13.58 0.21
N GLU A 129 15.44 12.68 1.12
CA GLU A 129 15.85 11.28 1.13
C GLU A 129 14.64 10.36 0.89
N PRO A 130 14.84 9.11 0.47
CA PRO A 130 13.76 8.14 0.38
C PRO A 130 13.04 7.97 1.70
N ALA A 131 11.72 7.78 1.64
CA ALA A 131 10.90 7.43 2.80
C ALA A 131 10.53 5.94 2.77
N TYR A 132 10.40 5.35 3.97
CA TYR A 132 9.86 4.03 4.18
C TYR A 132 8.62 4.12 5.05
N LEU A 133 7.52 3.58 4.56
CA LEU A 133 6.24 3.53 5.27
C LEU A 133 5.82 2.07 5.45
N GLN A 134 5.50 1.69 6.67
CA GLN A 134 4.72 0.49 6.90
C GLN A 134 3.25 0.80 6.56
N VAL A 135 2.65 -0.04 5.74
CA VAL A 135 1.25 0.10 5.30
C VAL A 135 0.47 -1.13 5.73
N MET A 136 -0.64 -0.92 6.43
CA MET A 136 -1.56 -1.96 6.86
C MET A 136 -2.96 -1.67 6.34
N LEU A 137 -3.65 -2.72 5.90
CA LEU A 137 -5.07 -2.67 5.54
C LEU A 137 -5.83 -3.64 6.43
N GLY A 138 -6.93 -3.20 7.01
CA GLY A 138 -7.73 -3.91 8.02
C GLY A 138 -8.53 -5.11 7.50
N LYS A 139 -8.07 -5.80 6.47
CA LYS A 139 -8.71 -6.97 5.86
C LYS A 139 -7.66 -7.90 5.26
N ALA A 140 -7.87 -9.21 5.36
CA ALA A 140 -6.95 -10.22 4.80
C ALA A 140 -6.88 -10.18 3.27
N LYS A 141 -7.98 -9.83 2.61
CA LYS A 141 -8.11 -9.66 1.16
C LYS A 141 -8.85 -8.36 0.90
N PRO A 142 -8.16 -7.21 1.00
CA PRO A 142 -8.79 -5.93 0.69
C PRO A 142 -9.12 -5.86 -0.81
N ASP A 143 -10.16 -5.12 -1.13
CA ASP A 143 -10.44 -4.76 -2.51
C ASP A 143 -9.31 -3.88 -3.05
N LEU A 144 -9.20 -3.78 -4.37
CA LEU A 144 -8.24 -2.88 -4.96
C LEU A 144 -8.66 -1.43 -4.66
N MET A 145 -7.68 -0.56 -4.43
CA MET A 145 -7.94 0.85 -4.18
C MET A 145 -8.82 1.46 -5.28
N THR A 146 -9.71 2.35 -4.88
CA THR A 146 -10.55 3.15 -5.79
C THR A 146 -9.93 4.53 -5.91
N TYR A 147 -9.54 4.92 -7.12
CA TYR A 147 -8.94 6.22 -7.37
C TYR A 147 -10.01 7.32 -7.46
N ALA A 148 -9.71 8.49 -6.90
CA ALA A 148 -10.55 9.68 -7.07
C ALA A 148 -10.45 10.25 -8.50
N ASP A 149 -9.30 10.05 -9.18
CA ASP A 149 -9.09 10.41 -10.58
C ASP A 149 -9.71 9.37 -11.51
N GLY A 150 -10.60 9.82 -12.43
CA GLY A 150 -11.34 8.95 -13.32
C GLY A 150 -10.47 8.23 -14.35
N ASP A 151 -9.38 8.83 -14.82
CA ASP A 151 -8.47 8.22 -15.79
C ASP A 151 -7.64 7.11 -15.12
N LEU A 152 -7.18 7.34 -13.89
CA LEU A 152 -6.50 6.32 -13.09
C LEU A 152 -7.44 5.17 -12.74
N GLN A 153 -8.69 5.47 -12.42
CA GLN A 153 -9.71 4.46 -12.16
C GLN A 153 -9.95 3.59 -13.40
N ALA A 154 -10.07 4.19 -14.58
CA ALA A 154 -10.24 3.47 -15.83
C ALA A 154 -9.03 2.56 -16.15
N ARG A 155 -7.81 3.04 -15.94
CA ARG A 155 -6.56 2.25 -16.11
C ARG A 155 -6.50 1.07 -15.13
N ARG A 156 -6.92 1.26 -13.88
CA ARG A 156 -7.02 0.18 -12.88
C ARG A 156 -7.99 -0.89 -13.37
N ASP A 157 -9.16 -0.50 -13.86
CA ASP A 157 -10.20 -1.42 -14.32
C ASP A 157 -9.81 -2.17 -15.60
N GLU A 158 -9.05 -1.53 -16.49
CA GLU A 158 -8.44 -2.16 -17.65
C GLU A 158 -7.40 -3.22 -17.26
N HIS A 159 -6.54 -2.89 -16.29
CA HIS A 159 -5.52 -3.81 -15.76
C HIS A 159 -6.16 -5.07 -15.16
N LEU A 160 -7.28 -4.91 -14.45
CA LEU A 160 -8.04 -6.02 -13.87
C LEU A 160 -8.67 -6.92 -14.94
N ARG A 161 -9.27 -6.34 -15.97
CA ARG A 161 -9.85 -7.09 -17.09
C ARG A 161 -8.80 -7.92 -17.82
N ALA A 162 -7.62 -7.34 -18.06
CA ALA A 162 -6.50 -8.03 -18.69
C ALA A 162 -5.93 -9.17 -17.82
N ALA A 163 -5.94 -9.03 -16.50
CA ALA A 163 -5.50 -10.07 -15.56
C ALA A 163 -6.53 -11.21 -15.44
N GLY A 164 -7.84 -10.88 -15.41
CA GLY A 164 -8.94 -11.84 -15.32
C GLY A 164 -9.17 -12.66 -16.60
N SER A 165 -8.73 -12.16 -17.77
CA SER A 165 -8.82 -12.88 -19.06
C SER A 165 -7.71 -13.92 -19.28
N ARG A 166 -6.76 -14.06 -18.37
CA ARG A 166 -5.62 -15.00 -18.42
C ARG A 166 -5.76 -16.17 -17.44
N GLY A 167 -6.92 -16.32 -16.80
CA GLY A 167 -7.23 -17.40 -15.86
C GLY A 167 -8.02 -18.55 -16.49
#